data_a9217d116abc6bdd7717947a47146152
#
_entry.id   a9217d116abc6bdd7717947a47146152
#
_cell.length_a   1.000
_cell.length_b   1.000
_cell.length_c   1.000
_cell.angle_alpha   90.00
_cell.angle_beta   90.00
_cell.angle_gamma   90.00
#
_symmetry.space_group_name_H-M   'P 1'
#
loop_
_entity.id
_entity.type
_entity.pdbx_description
1 polymer ?
#
loop_
_entity_poly.entity_id
_entity_poly.type
_entity_poly.pdbx_seq_one_letter_code
_entity_poly.pdbx_strand_id
1 'polypeptide(L)'
;MKNILISIKMMAVVLLLSSCSDSFGDINTDPNNPSTVSPNLILPVAQNYSAFSQERNRGNNTLGNLMMYNWSQSDGFSWYTDEFLYLATSSFYQQNFDYVYSNALKQYNSLSTLEGAQYGYYVAIGNIMKAYHFNILVDTYGDIPYSEALKRGGDPTPKYDNAQEIYTDLVAQLTAAITLIDATDSNTTTKALVPGADDGIFEGDMMMWKKFANSIKLRMLTRQSGMAARAAYINTQLAVIAAEGSGYITSDVAVNIGYNASTNQQNPKWDAFGYDVSGTVTNNNQATCATDYILTYLTNTNDPRIDFIYEKPSTGHLGVMQGLQNYDETPLGVDGLVPAKVSNIGPGILKSAKQGAVLYTAAEAYFNQAELDLKFNAGANAKALYESGIQASFTYLGAGNATAYFTQAKDLVNWNTSTNKLQAIITQKWLAVNGIDAIQSWFDYNRTGFPKNLPISALASTPDRPVRLAYPASEVTSNGINLPAQPNVFTAKIFWAN
;
A
#
# COMPACT_ATOMS: atom_id res chain seq x y z
N MET A 1 -18.51 70.53 45.56
CA MET A 1 -17.67 69.31 45.69
C MET A 1 -18.43 68.02 45.32
N LYS A 2 -19.68 67.78 45.67
CA LYS A 2 -20.39 66.53 45.31
C LYS A 2 -20.56 66.32 43.82
N ASN A 3 -20.81 67.37 43.02
CA ASN A 3 -20.97 67.22 41.55
C ASN A 3 -19.69 66.99 40.80
N ILE A 4 -18.53 67.44 41.32
CA ILE A 4 -17.19 67.18 40.73
C ILE A 4 -16.76 65.72 40.96
N LEU A 5 -17.10 65.14 42.12
CA LEU A 5 -16.85 63.75 42.44
C LEU A 5 -17.68 62.79 41.57
N ILE A 6 -18.89 63.16 41.19
CA ILE A 6 -19.76 62.39 40.32
C ILE A 6 -19.20 62.42 38.86
N SER A 7 -18.77 63.61 38.40
CA SER A 7 -18.16 63.76 37.08
C SER A 7 -16.83 62.98 36.92
N ILE A 8 -16.00 62.96 37.98
CA ILE A 8 -14.73 62.18 37.99
C ILE A 8 -15.01 60.66 37.99
N LYS A 9 -16.02 60.21 38.75
CA LYS A 9 -16.42 58.80 38.75
C LYS A 9 -17.02 58.37 37.40
N MET A 10 -17.81 59.25 36.76
CA MET A 10 -18.37 58.94 35.43
C MET A 10 -17.31 58.94 34.34
N MET A 11 -16.31 59.79 34.42
CA MET A 11 -15.16 59.81 33.47
C MET A 11 -14.25 58.65 33.70
N ALA A 12 -14.05 58.14 34.92
CA ALA A 12 -13.29 56.90 35.20
C ALA A 12 -14.00 55.64 34.70
N VAL A 13 -15.31 55.58 34.71
CA VAL A 13 -16.09 54.46 34.16
C VAL A 13 -16.06 54.43 32.62
N VAL A 14 -16.07 55.60 31.97
CA VAL A 14 -15.93 55.70 30.50
C VAL A 14 -14.54 55.32 30.03
N LEU A 15 -13.47 55.63 30.80
CA LEU A 15 -12.09 55.23 30.49
C LEU A 15 -11.84 53.73 30.71
N LEU A 16 -12.64 53.05 31.53
CA LEU A 16 -12.57 51.61 31.75
C LEU A 16 -13.30 50.80 30.65
N LEU A 17 -14.19 51.45 29.90
CA LEU A 17 -14.92 50.80 28.79
C LEU A 17 -14.20 50.92 27.42
N SER A 18 -13.19 51.76 27.30
CA SER A 18 -12.41 51.92 26.06
C SER A 18 -11.12 51.07 26.01
N SER A 19 -10.86 50.26 27.03
CA SER A 19 -9.62 49.44 27.12
C SER A 19 -9.78 48.02 26.58
N CYS A 20 -10.89 47.65 25.96
CA CYS A 20 -11.11 46.27 25.44
C CYS A 20 -11.73 46.33 24.06
N SER A 21 -11.02 46.78 23.02
CA SER A 21 -11.61 46.72 21.69
C SER A 21 -10.73 46.14 20.56
N ASP A 22 -9.43 45.93 20.74
CA ASP A 22 -8.61 45.49 19.60
C ASP A 22 -7.89 44.15 19.78
N SER A 23 -7.96 43.50 20.94
CA SER A 23 -7.27 42.21 21.15
C SER A 23 -8.22 41.01 21.33
N PHE A 24 -9.53 41.20 21.43
CA PHE A 24 -10.49 40.10 21.56
C PHE A 24 -10.81 39.42 20.22
N GLY A 25 -10.50 40.04 19.09
CA GLY A 25 -10.60 39.44 17.75
C GLY A 25 -9.42 38.53 17.38
N ASP A 26 -8.26 38.80 17.99
CA ASP A 26 -7.02 38.04 17.70
C ASP A 26 -6.79 36.80 18.57
N ILE A 27 -7.64 36.59 19.60
CA ILE A 27 -7.52 35.40 20.48
C ILE A 27 -7.85 34.08 19.74
N ASN A 28 -8.47 34.18 18.57
CA ASN A 28 -8.75 33.00 17.74
C ASN A 28 -7.60 32.61 16.76
N THR A 29 -6.53 33.36 16.72
CA THR A 29 -5.29 32.94 16.06
C THR A 29 -4.33 32.42 17.12
N ASP A 30 -4.40 31.13 17.42
CA ASP A 30 -3.40 30.47 18.25
C ASP A 30 -2.06 30.50 17.50
N PRO A 31 -1.03 31.27 17.96
CA PRO A 31 0.27 31.35 17.30
C PRO A 31 1.01 30.01 17.34
N ASN A 32 0.59 29.07 18.21
CA ASN A 32 1.13 27.72 18.30
C ASN A 32 0.35 26.72 17.42
N ASN A 33 -0.75 27.16 16.81
CA ASN A 33 -1.58 26.33 15.94
C ASN A 33 -1.90 27.12 14.65
N PRO A 34 -0.93 27.30 13.74
CA PRO A 34 -1.11 28.09 12.54
C PRO A 34 -2.29 27.56 11.72
N SER A 35 -3.14 28.47 11.25
CA SER A 35 -4.32 28.15 10.43
C SER A 35 -3.94 27.49 9.10
N THR A 36 -2.67 27.61 8.68
CA THR A 36 -2.08 27.01 7.48
C THR A 36 -0.72 26.41 7.83
N VAL A 37 -0.60 25.10 7.70
CA VAL A 37 0.68 24.39 7.82
C VAL A 37 1.37 24.41 6.46
N SER A 38 2.67 24.72 6.43
CA SER A 38 3.45 24.70 5.19
C SER A 38 3.51 23.30 4.56
N PRO A 39 3.36 23.15 3.23
CA PRO A 39 3.29 21.86 2.57
C PRO A 39 4.53 20.98 2.79
N ASN A 40 5.72 21.57 2.95
CA ASN A 40 6.96 20.84 3.25
C ASN A 40 6.97 20.19 4.65
N LEU A 41 6.07 20.56 5.55
CA LEU A 41 5.88 19.89 6.84
C LEU A 41 4.79 18.81 6.77
N ILE A 42 3.83 18.93 5.84
CA ILE A 42 2.74 17.97 5.67
C ILE A 42 3.22 16.75 4.88
N LEU A 43 4.00 16.96 3.81
CA LEU A 43 4.38 15.90 2.86
C LEU A 43 5.12 14.73 3.53
N PRO A 44 6.20 14.91 4.29
CA PRO A 44 6.91 13.79 4.91
C PRO A 44 6.04 13.03 5.92
N VAL A 45 5.15 13.73 6.62
CA VAL A 45 4.19 13.10 7.55
C VAL A 45 3.19 12.24 6.80
N ALA A 46 2.63 12.72 5.68
CA ALA A 46 1.71 11.97 4.83
C ALA A 46 2.39 10.71 4.26
N GLN A 47 3.63 10.84 3.80
CA GLN A 47 4.42 9.73 3.26
C GLN A 47 4.75 8.69 4.33
N ASN A 48 5.08 9.12 5.56
CA ASN A 48 5.30 8.19 6.67
C ASN A 48 4.02 7.40 7.03
N TYR A 49 2.86 8.04 6.97
CA TYR A 49 1.59 7.34 7.17
C TYR A 49 1.32 6.31 6.07
N SER A 50 1.73 6.58 4.83
CA SER A 50 1.66 5.60 3.74
C SER A 50 2.56 4.38 4.01
N ALA A 51 3.81 4.63 4.41
CA ALA A 51 4.76 3.59 4.79
C ALA A 51 4.22 2.71 5.92
N PHE A 52 3.70 3.33 6.96
CA PHE A 52 3.16 2.63 8.12
C PHE A 52 1.92 1.78 7.78
N SER A 53 1.00 2.29 6.94
CA SER A 53 -0.18 1.52 6.52
C SER A 53 0.18 0.27 5.72
N GLN A 54 1.28 0.34 4.97
CA GLN A 54 1.74 -0.76 4.13
C GLN A 54 2.53 -1.81 4.92
N GLU A 55 3.48 -1.38 5.76
CA GLU A 55 4.55 -2.26 6.25
C GLU A 55 4.45 -2.64 7.74
N ARG A 56 3.58 -1.98 8.52
CA ARG A 56 3.40 -2.35 9.94
C ARG A 56 2.92 -3.78 10.12
N ASN A 57 3.08 -4.31 11.33
CA ASN A 57 2.36 -5.54 11.71
C ASN A 57 0.84 -5.35 11.52
N ARG A 58 0.17 -6.32 10.91
CA ARG A 58 -1.23 -6.23 10.45
C ARG A 58 -1.53 -5.08 9.48
N GLY A 59 -0.52 -4.62 8.74
CA GLY A 59 -0.68 -3.76 7.57
C GLY A 59 -1.07 -4.55 6.31
N ASN A 60 -1.14 -3.84 5.19
CA ASN A 60 -1.52 -4.44 3.90
C ASN A 60 -0.60 -5.59 3.49
N ASN A 61 0.71 -5.44 3.68
CA ASN A 61 1.68 -6.48 3.32
C ASN A 61 1.50 -7.74 4.17
N THR A 62 1.24 -7.61 5.47
CA THR A 62 0.98 -8.77 6.36
C THR A 62 -0.28 -9.53 5.91
N LEU A 63 -1.39 -8.80 5.68
CA LEU A 63 -2.63 -9.39 5.19
C LEU A 63 -2.41 -10.17 3.89
N GLY A 64 -1.75 -9.54 2.91
CA GLY A 64 -1.46 -10.18 1.62
C GLY A 64 -0.63 -11.46 1.75
N ASN A 65 0.42 -11.45 2.58
CA ASN A 65 1.26 -12.63 2.78
C ASN A 65 0.51 -13.80 3.43
N LEU A 66 -0.36 -13.52 4.40
CA LEU A 66 -1.15 -14.56 5.06
C LEU A 66 -2.27 -15.09 4.14
N MET A 67 -2.95 -14.21 3.43
CA MET A 67 -3.98 -14.62 2.45
C MET A 67 -3.39 -15.36 1.25
N MET A 68 -2.14 -15.11 0.88
CA MET A 68 -1.47 -15.78 -0.24
C MET A 68 -0.62 -16.97 0.15
N TYR A 69 -0.75 -17.42 1.40
CA TYR A 69 -0.04 -18.60 1.90
C TYR A 69 1.48 -18.49 1.76
N ASN A 70 2.01 -17.25 1.86
CA ASN A 70 3.45 -16.99 1.90
C ASN A 70 4.01 -17.17 3.30
N TRP A 71 3.26 -16.67 4.31
CA TRP A 71 3.63 -16.67 5.71
C TRP A 71 2.76 -17.61 6.52
N SER A 72 3.40 -18.22 7.51
CA SER A 72 2.81 -19.02 8.57
C SER A 72 3.37 -18.57 9.92
N GLN A 73 3.19 -19.38 10.93
CA GLN A 73 3.59 -19.11 12.30
C GLN A 73 4.42 -20.27 12.85
N SER A 74 5.52 -19.92 13.53
CA SER A 74 6.33 -20.88 14.31
C SER A 74 5.62 -21.31 15.58
N ASP A 75 6.06 -22.43 16.16
CA ASP A 75 5.56 -22.91 17.45
C ASP A 75 5.85 -21.92 18.58
N GLY A 76 5.02 -21.95 19.62
CA GLY A 76 5.10 -21.07 20.79
C GLY A 76 4.40 -19.72 20.64
N PHE A 77 3.72 -19.46 19.55
CA PHE A 77 2.98 -18.21 19.29
C PHE A 77 1.51 -18.46 18.94
N SER A 78 0.68 -17.43 19.09
CA SER A 78 -0.74 -17.40 18.69
C SER A 78 -1.09 -16.07 18.00
N TRP A 79 -0.21 -15.62 17.06
CA TRP A 79 -0.29 -14.30 16.42
C TRP A 79 -1.37 -14.20 15.35
N TYR A 80 -1.54 -15.25 14.52
CA TYR A 80 -2.33 -15.21 13.28
C TYR A 80 -3.57 -16.11 13.35
N THR A 81 -4.15 -16.28 14.55
CA THR A 81 -5.31 -17.16 14.76
C THR A 81 -6.51 -16.76 13.90
N ASP A 82 -6.86 -15.47 13.86
CA ASP A 82 -8.00 -14.98 13.06
C ASP A 82 -7.78 -15.17 11.57
N GLU A 83 -6.53 -14.94 11.11
CA GLU A 83 -6.13 -15.13 9.73
C GLU A 83 -6.20 -16.61 9.32
N PHE A 84 -5.77 -17.53 10.18
CA PHE A 84 -5.79 -18.97 9.89
C PHE A 84 -7.21 -19.54 9.99
N LEU A 85 -8.07 -19.00 10.83
CA LEU A 85 -9.48 -19.34 10.91
C LEU A 85 -10.32 -18.71 9.80
N TYR A 86 -9.79 -17.75 9.05
CA TYR A 86 -10.50 -16.88 8.11
C TYR A 86 -11.67 -16.12 8.77
N LEU A 87 -11.48 -15.65 9.99
CA LEU A 87 -12.45 -14.85 10.75
C LEU A 87 -12.48 -13.38 10.26
N ALA A 88 -12.84 -13.19 8.99
CA ALA A 88 -12.87 -11.87 8.35
C ALA A 88 -14.14 -11.07 8.76
N THR A 89 -14.25 -10.77 10.06
CA THR A 89 -15.32 -9.94 10.64
C THR A 89 -15.09 -8.45 10.38
N SER A 90 -16.01 -7.60 10.80
CA SER A 90 -15.87 -6.12 10.67
C SER A 90 -14.70 -5.52 11.48
N SER A 91 -14.19 -6.23 12.49
CA SER A 91 -12.99 -5.82 13.24
C SER A 91 -11.68 -6.36 12.64
N PHE A 92 -11.77 -7.32 11.72
CA PHE A 92 -10.59 -7.93 11.10
C PHE A 92 -9.89 -6.93 10.19
N TYR A 93 -8.65 -6.57 10.50
CA TYR A 93 -7.86 -5.55 9.79
C TYR A 93 -8.57 -4.18 9.62
N GLN A 94 -9.52 -3.85 10.48
CA GLN A 94 -10.23 -2.58 10.49
C GLN A 94 -9.29 -1.38 10.39
N GLN A 95 -8.14 -1.45 11.03
CA GLN A 95 -7.13 -0.40 11.01
C GLN A 95 -6.60 -0.06 9.60
N ASN A 96 -6.71 -0.97 8.61
CA ASN A 96 -6.30 -0.68 7.24
C ASN A 96 -7.26 0.28 6.53
N PHE A 97 -8.48 0.41 7.02
CA PHE A 97 -9.43 1.44 6.60
C PHE A 97 -9.27 2.72 7.46
N ASP A 98 -9.47 2.59 8.77
CA ASP A 98 -9.52 3.72 9.70
C ASP A 98 -8.26 4.58 9.66
N TYR A 99 -7.10 3.92 9.70
CA TYR A 99 -5.81 4.60 9.72
C TYR A 99 -5.53 5.34 8.41
N VAL A 100 -5.92 4.76 7.27
CA VAL A 100 -5.70 5.38 5.96
C VAL A 100 -6.55 6.64 5.82
N TYR A 101 -7.83 6.60 6.19
CA TYR A 101 -8.69 7.80 6.13
C TYR A 101 -8.27 8.88 7.12
N SER A 102 -8.03 8.50 8.39
CA SER A 102 -7.77 9.46 9.47
C SER A 102 -6.37 10.08 9.41
N ASN A 103 -5.41 9.42 8.75
CA ASN A 103 -4.02 9.87 8.70
C ASN A 103 -3.55 10.15 7.27
N ALA A 104 -3.27 9.14 6.44
CA ALA A 104 -2.66 9.34 5.14
C ALA A 104 -3.53 10.20 4.21
N LEU A 105 -4.77 9.79 3.94
CA LEU A 105 -5.68 10.53 3.06
C LEU A 105 -5.99 11.94 3.55
N LYS A 106 -6.14 12.11 4.88
CA LYS A 106 -6.34 13.45 5.48
C LYS A 106 -5.19 14.39 5.16
N GLN A 107 -3.94 13.95 5.29
CA GLN A 107 -2.77 14.78 5.02
C GLN A 107 -2.61 15.06 3.52
N TYR A 108 -2.76 14.05 2.66
CA TYR A 108 -2.72 14.26 1.21
C TYR A 108 -3.86 15.15 0.72
N ASN A 109 -5.03 15.08 1.35
CA ASN A 109 -6.12 16.00 1.05
C ASN A 109 -5.76 17.44 1.41
N SER A 110 -5.05 17.66 2.52
CA SER A 110 -4.57 19.00 2.87
C SER A 110 -3.58 19.55 1.84
N LEU A 111 -2.76 18.69 1.20
CA LEU A 111 -1.89 19.09 0.09
C LEU A 111 -2.69 19.33 -1.19
N SER A 112 -3.61 18.44 -1.54
CA SER A 112 -4.37 18.51 -2.80
C SER A 112 -5.37 19.67 -2.87
N THR A 113 -5.67 20.30 -1.74
CA THR A 113 -6.59 21.45 -1.63
C THR A 113 -5.87 22.78 -1.41
N LEU A 114 -4.54 22.83 -1.57
CA LEU A 114 -3.79 24.08 -1.51
C LEU A 114 -4.15 24.97 -2.70
N GLU A 115 -4.38 26.26 -2.40
CA GLU A 115 -4.72 27.25 -3.41
C GLU A 115 -3.50 28.09 -3.81
N GLY A 116 -3.36 28.35 -5.12
CA GLY A 116 -2.29 29.16 -5.68
C GLY A 116 -1.31 28.36 -6.55
N ALA A 117 -0.91 28.96 -7.66
CA ALA A 117 -0.06 28.31 -8.67
C ALA A 117 1.32 27.89 -8.15
N GLN A 118 1.80 28.51 -7.08
CA GLN A 118 3.06 28.13 -6.43
C GLN A 118 3.04 26.72 -5.81
N TYR A 119 1.88 26.17 -5.52
CA TYR A 119 1.75 24.84 -4.87
C TYR A 119 1.52 23.69 -5.85
N GLY A 120 1.59 23.93 -7.17
CA GLY A 120 1.22 22.96 -8.20
C GLY A 120 1.82 21.58 -8.02
N TYR A 121 3.10 21.46 -7.66
CA TYR A 121 3.75 20.18 -7.41
C TYR A 121 3.19 19.47 -6.17
N TYR A 122 3.01 20.16 -5.06
CA TYR A 122 2.44 19.57 -3.84
C TYR A 122 0.99 19.11 -4.04
N VAL A 123 0.20 19.90 -4.79
CA VAL A 123 -1.17 19.53 -5.17
C VAL A 123 -1.17 18.27 -6.03
N ALA A 124 -0.28 18.18 -7.02
CA ALA A 124 -0.15 17.00 -7.88
C ALA A 124 0.25 15.76 -7.07
N ILE A 125 1.27 15.85 -6.20
CA ILE A 125 1.69 14.77 -5.31
C ILE A 125 0.53 14.34 -4.40
N GLY A 126 -0.19 15.29 -3.80
CA GLY A 126 -1.36 15.02 -2.97
C GLY A 126 -2.43 14.21 -3.72
N ASN A 127 -2.74 14.58 -4.97
CA ASN A 127 -3.71 13.86 -5.80
C ASN A 127 -3.21 12.47 -6.21
N ILE A 128 -1.93 12.32 -6.57
CA ILE A 128 -1.34 11.02 -6.94
C ILE A 128 -1.42 10.05 -5.75
N MET A 129 -1.05 10.50 -4.56
CA MET A 129 -1.04 9.67 -3.37
C MET A 129 -2.45 9.38 -2.83
N LYS A 130 -3.41 10.31 -2.98
CA LYS A 130 -4.83 10.02 -2.73
C LYS A 130 -5.32 8.89 -3.65
N ALA A 131 -5.00 8.96 -4.93
CA ALA A 131 -5.37 7.91 -5.87
C ALA A 131 -4.74 6.56 -5.52
N TYR A 132 -3.48 6.53 -5.09
CA TYR A 132 -2.81 5.34 -4.60
C TYR A 132 -3.58 4.68 -3.44
N HIS A 133 -3.94 5.44 -2.42
CA HIS A 133 -4.64 4.92 -1.25
C HIS A 133 -6.09 4.50 -1.55
N PHE A 134 -6.83 5.30 -2.30
CA PHE A 134 -8.20 4.95 -2.70
C PHE A 134 -8.25 3.71 -3.58
N ASN A 135 -7.25 3.51 -4.45
CA ASN A 135 -7.15 2.27 -5.23
C ASN A 135 -7.08 1.03 -4.31
N ILE A 136 -6.19 1.04 -3.29
CA ILE A 136 -6.05 -0.08 -2.35
C ILE A 136 -7.34 -0.28 -1.52
N LEU A 137 -7.97 0.81 -1.09
CA LEU A 137 -9.24 0.74 -0.35
C LEU A 137 -10.35 0.11 -1.20
N VAL A 138 -10.50 0.53 -2.46
CA VAL A 138 -11.48 -0.08 -3.38
C VAL A 138 -11.16 -1.55 -3.62
N ASP A 139 -9.90 -1.90 -3.83
CA ASP A 139 -9.49 -3.31 -4.05
C ASP A 139 -9.78 -4.19 -2.82
N THR A 140 -9.79 -3.60 -1.63
CA THR A 140 -10.01 -4.31 -0.36
C THR A 140 -11.49 -4.37 0.02
N TYR A 141 -12.25 -3.27 -0.17
CA TYR A 141 -13.59 -3.11 0.38
C TYR A 141 -14.71 -2.95 -0.67
N GLY A 142 -14.39 -2.72 -1.95
CA GLY A 142 -15.36 -2.40 -3.00
C GLY A 142 -15.83 -0.96 -2.93
N ASP A 143 -17.14 -0.74 -2.80
CA ASP A 143 -17.69 0.61 -2.60
C ASP A 143 -17.17 1.20 -1.29
N ILE A 144 -16.80 2.48 -1.30
CA ILE A 144 -16.22 3.19 -0.15
C ILE A 144 -16.68 4.65 -0.13
N PRO A 145 -16.60 5.35 1.02
CA PRO A 145 -16.73 6.81 1.05
C PRO A 145 -15.63 7.48 0.22
N TYR A 146 -16.00 8.24 -0.80
CA TYR A 146 -15.05 8.85 -1.74
C TYR A 146 -15.38 10.32 -2.06
N SER A 147 -16.46 10.58 -2.79
CA SER A 147 -16.77 11.93 -3.30
C SER A 147 -17.15 12.93 -2.20
N GLU A 148 -17.67 12.44 -1.09
CA GLU A 148 -18.03 13.24 0.09
C GLU A 148 -17.03 13.12 1.23
N ALA A 149 -16.09 12.17 1.15
CA ALA A 149 -15.05 11.96 2.14
C ALA A 149 -14.07 13.15 2.22
N LEU A 150 -13.41 13.30 3.35
CA LEU A 150 -12.32 14.27 3.59
C LEU A 150 -12.73 15.75 3.52
N LYS A 151 -14.02 16.08 3.46
CA LYS A 151 -14.52 17.46 3.46
C LYS A 151 -14.54 18.02 4.88
N ARG A 152 -13.68 19.00 5.16
CA ARG A 152 -13.68 19.70 6.45
C ARG A 152 -15.03 20.42 6.65
N GLY A 153 -15.68 20.20 7.80
CA GLY A 153 -16.97 20.81 8.13
C GLY A 153 -18.15 20.30 7.28
N GLY A 154 -17.93 19.23 6.49
CA GLY A 154 -18.97 18.52 5.77
C GLY A 154 -19.74 17.54 6.66
N ASP A 155 -20.59 16.73 6.03
CA ASP A 155 -21.33 15.67 6.70
C ASP A 155 -20.34 14.66 7.31
N PRO A 156 -20.42 14.35 8.61
CA PRO A 156 -19.59 13.32 9.24
C PRO A 156 -19.94 11.90 8.75
N THR A 157 -21.05 11.74 8.03
CA THR A 157 -21.55 10.48 7.49
C THR A 157 -21.54 10.49 5.95
N PRO A 158 -20.36 10.43 5.30
CA PRO A 158 -20.25 10.48 3.84
C PRO A 158 -20.91 9.25 3.20
N LYS A 159 -21.53 9.45 2.04
CA LYS A 159 -22.09 8.34 1.26
C LYS A 159 -20.99 7.41 0.72
N TYR A 160 -21.35 6.17 0.43
CA TYR A 160 -20.54 5.20 -0.29
C TYR A 160 -20.73 5.40 -1.80
N ASP A 161 -19.63 5.51 -2.52
CA ASP A 161 -19.62 5.64 -3.96
C ASP A 161 -19.30 4.29 -4.63
N ASN A 162 -19.77 4.10 -5.87
CA ASN A 162 -19.57 2.87 -6.63
C ASN A 162 -18.10 2.64 -6.98
N ALA A 163 -17.59 1.47 -6.69
CA ALA A 163 -16.19 1.09 -6.87
C ALA A 163 -15.66 1.28 -8.30
N GLN A 164 -16.45 0.93 -9.33
CA GLN A 164 -16.05 1.10 -10.73
C GLN A 164 -16.03 2.58 -11.16
N GLU A 165 -16.94 3.38 -10.64
CA GLU A 165 -16.98 4.83 -10.89
C GLU A 165 -15.79 5.51 -10.23
N ILE A 166 -15.46 5.14 -8.97
CA ILE A 166 -14.25 5.59 -8.28
C ILE A 166 -13.01 5.29 -9.12
N TYR A 167 -12.86 4.07 -9.63
CA TYR A 167 -11.72 3.70 -10.49
C TYR A 167 -11.61 4.59 -11.73
N THR A 168 -12.73 4.89 -12.36
CA THR A 168 -12.75 5.75 -13.56
C THR A 168 -12.32 7.17 -13.22
N ASP A 169 -12.77 7.71 -12.10
CA ASP A 169 -12.41 9.03 -11.63
C ASP A 169 -10.94 9.10 -11.17
N LEU A 170 -10.43 8.10 -10.45
CA LEU A 170 -9.02 8.05 -10.03
C LEU A 170 -8.07 8.06 -11.23
N VAL A 171 -8.38 7.33 -12.31
CA VAL A 171 -7.59 7.38 -13.56
C VAL A 171 -7.60 8.77 -14.18
N ALA A 172 -8.74 9.45 -14.15
CA ALA A 172 -8.85 10.84 -14.63
C ALA A 172 -8.07 11.81 -13.75
N GLN A 173 -8.15 11.68 -12.42
CA GLN A 173 -7.40 12.51 -11.47
C GLN A 173 -5.88 12.34 -11.61
N LEU A 174 -5.39 11.12 -11.83
CA LEU A 174 -3.96 10.87 -12.09
C LEU A 174 -3.51 11.54 -13.40
N THR A 175 -4.35 11.53 -14.44
CA THR A 175 -4.07 12.25 -15.69
C THR A 175 -4.03 13.76 -15.44
N ALA A 176 -4.98 14.29 -14.67
CA ALA A 176 -5.00 15.72 -14.30
C ALA A 176 -3.79 16.13 -13.44
N ALA A 177 -3.34 15.24 -12.53
CA ALA A 177 -2.14 15.49 -11.73
C ALA A 177 -0.87 15.59 -12.59
N ILE A 178 -0.71 14.72 -13.59
CA ILE A 178 0.39 14.81 -14.57
C ILE A 178 0.32 16.12 -15.35
N THR A 179 -0.86 16.48 -15.86
CA THR A 179 -1.09 17.76 -16.56
C THR A 179 -0.76 18.97 -15.68
N LEU A 180 -1.07 18.89 -14.37
CA LEU A 180 -0.74 19.95 -13.42
C LEU A 180 0.78 20.08 -13.22
N ILE A 181 1.53 18.99 -13.20
CA ILE A 181 3.00 19.03 -13.18
C ILE A 181 3.52 19.77 -14.39
N ASP A 182 3.08 19.39 -15.60
CA ASP A 182 3.50 20.03 -16.86
C ASP A 182 3.13 21.53 -16.92
N ALA A 183 1.94 21.87 -16.44
CA ALA A 183 1.50 23.27 -16.35
C ALA A 183 2.34 24.06 -15.32
N THR A 184 2.77 23.43 -14.24
CA THR A 184 3.63 24.04 -13.22
C THR A 184 5.04 24.26 -13.76
N ASP A 185 5.60 23.27 -14.48
CA ASP A 185 6.91 23.36 -15.15
C ASP A 185 6.94 24.50 -16.18
N SER A 186 5.84 24.69 -16.89
CA SER A 186 5.70 25.70 -17.97
C SER A 186 5.36 27.10 -17.44
N ASN A 187 5.07 27.25 -16.15
CA ASN A 187 4.62 28.53 -15.58
C ASN A 187 5.81 29.48 -15.36
N THR A 188 5.92 30.49 -16.18
CA THR A 188 6.95 31.54 -16.07
C THR A 188 6.55 32.74 -15.20
N THR A 189 5.29 32.81 -14.79
CA THR A 189 4.72 33.96 -14.06
C THR A 189 4.83 33.80 -12.55
N THR A 190 4.61 32.58 -12.04
CA THR A 190 4.64 32.25 -10.62
C THR A 190 5.73 31.22 -10.36
N LYS A 191 6.69 31.55 -9.49
CA LYS A 191 7.71 30.60 -9.08
C LYS A 191 7.10 29.52 -8.22
N ALA A 192 7.11 28.25 -8.69
CA ALA A 192 6.66 27.11 -7.93
C ALA A 192 7.54 26.83 -6.71
N LEU A 193 6.92 26.38 -5.63
CA LEU A 193 7.59 25.70 -4.53
C LEU A 193 7.92 24.28 -4.96
N VAL A 194 9.20 23.97 -5.08
CA VAL A 194 9.68 22.65 -5.49
C VAL A 194 9.91 21.82 -4.22
N PRO A 195 9.27 20.65 -4.08
CA PRO A 195 9.63 19.70 -3.05
C PRO A 195 11.10 19.28 -3.18
N GLY A 196 11.73 18.93 -2.07
CA GLY A 196 13.13 18.48 -2.04
C GLY A 196 13.30 17.42 -0.97
N ALA A 197 14.12 17.65 0.06
CA ALA A 197 14.34 16.72 1.16
C ALA A 197 13.07 16.40 1.99
N ASP A 198 12.00 17.16 1.84
CA ASP A 198 10.68 16.89 2.41
C ASP A 198 9.87 15.86 1.60
N ASP A 199 10.27 15.57 0.36
CA ASP A 199 9.74 14.46 -0.43
C ASP A 199 10.59 13.20 -0.24
N GLY A 200 10.24 12.39 0.74
CA GLY A 200 10.93 11.14 1.06
C GLY A 200 10.72 10.01 0.05
N ILE A 201 10.06 10.27 -1.11
CA ILE A 201 9.86 9.26 -2.17
C ILE A 201 10.78 9.55 -3.36
N PHE A 202 10.75 10.74 -3.93
CA PHE A 202 11.50 11.08 -5.15
C PHE A 202 12.34 12.36 -5.01
N GLU A 203 12.45 12.93 -3.82
CA GLU A 203 13.26 14.15 -3.55
C GLU A 203 12.93 15.31 -4.50
N GLY A 204 11.67 15.40 -4.92
CA GLY A 204 11.17 16.43 -5.83
C GLY A 204 11.36 16.14 -7.32
N ASP A 205 11.77 14.94 -7.71
CA ASP A 205 11.80 14.53 -9.13
C ASP A 205 10.38 14.36 -9.68
N MET A 206 9.86 15.41 -10.34
CA MET A 206 8.52 15.43 -10.90
C MET A 206 8.35 14.46 -12.08
N MET A 207 9.41 14.11 -12.79
CA MET A 207 9.36 13.08 -13.83
C MET A 207 9.09 11.70 -13.22
N MET A 208 9.70 11.40 -12.08
CA MET A 208 9.42 10.16 -11.35
C MET A 208 7.99 10.14 -10.78
N TRP A 209 7.45 11.29 -10.35
CA TRP A 209 6.05 11.41 -9.93
C TRP A 209 5.08 11.15 -11.09
N LYS A 210 5.36 11.64 -12.31
CA LYS A 210 4.58 11.34 -13.53
C LYS A 210 4.61 9.85 -13.85
N LYS A 211 5.79 9.22 -13.85
CA LYS A 211 5.96 7.77 -14.05
C LYS A 211 5.19 6.96 -13.00
N PHE A 212 5.21 7.39 -11.75
CA PHE A 212 4.48 6.73 -10.68
C PHE A 212 2.96 6.86 -10.88
N ALA A 213 2.47 8.04 -11.23
CA ALA A 213 1.06 8.23 -11.56
C ALA A 213 0.61 7.29 -12.70
N ASN A 214 1.39 7.19 -13.78
CA ASN A 214 1.13 6.25 -14.87
C ASN A 214 1.18 4.79 -14.41
N SER A 215 2.06 4.43 -13.48
CA SER A 215 2.15 3.08 -12.93
C SER A 215 0.93 2.72 -12.06
N ILE A 216 0.39 3.67 -11.30
CA ILE A 216 -0.87 3.48 -10.57
C ILE A 216 -2.04 3.33 -11.56
N LYS A 217 -2.10 4.13 -12.63
CA LYS A 217 -3.08 3.96 -13.72
C LYS A 217 -2.97 2.56 -14.31
N LEU A 218 -1.75 2.13 -14.64
CA LEU A 218 -1.47 0.79 -15.20
C LEU A 218 -2.00 -0.32 -14.28
N ARG A 219 -1.75 -0.25 -12.96
CA ARG A 219 -2.28 -1.19 -11.96
C ARG A 219 -3.81 -1.27 -12.04
N MET A 220 -4.49 -0.13 -12.04
CA MET A 220 -5.96 -0.09 -12.12
C MET A 220 -6.52 -0.62 -13.45
N LEU A 221 -5.82 -0.38 -14.57
CA LEU A 221 -6.18 -0.94 -15.87
C LEU A 221 -5.97 -2.46 -15.91
N THR A 222 -4.88 -2.95 -15.31
CA THR A 222 -4.59 -4.38 -15.19
C THR A 222 -5.65 -5.10 -14.35
N ARG A 223 -6.13 -4.50 -13.24
CA ARG A 223 -7.24 -5.06 -12.46
C ARG A 223 -8.48 -5.33 -13.32
N GLN A 224 -8.81 -4.41 -14.22
CA GLN A 224 -9.98 -4.47 -15.08
C GLN A 224 -9.77 -5.28 -16.38
N SER A 225 -8.56 -5.79 -16.62
CA SER A 225 -8.18 -6.42 -17.90
C SER A 225 -8.96 -7.71 -18.23
N GLY A 226 -9.60 -8.34 -17.23
CA GLY A 226 -10.51 -9.46 -17.41
C GLY A 226 -11.93 -9.08 -17.83
N MET A 227 -12.32 -7.80 -17.72
CA MET A 227 -13.66 -7.31 -18.00
C MET A 227 -13.83 -6.95 -19.48
N ALA A 228 -14.54 -7.75 -20.26
CA ALA A 228 -14.78 -7.48 -21.68
C ALA A 228 -15.39 -6.08 -21.92
N ALA A 229 -16.32 -5.65 -21.07
CA ALA A 229 -16.94 -4.33 -21.14
C ALA A 229 -15.99 -3.15 -20.96
N ARG A 230 -14.81 -3.38 -20.37
CA ARG A 230 -13.79 -2.34 -20.13
C ARG A 230 -12.68 -2.32 -21.17
N ALA A 231 -12.64 -3.26 -22.13
CA ALA A 231 -11.56 -3.37 -23.10
C ALA A 231 -11.32 -2.10 -23.91
N ALA A 232 -12.37 -1.45 -24.43
CA ALA A 232 -12.27 -0.20 -25.16
C ALA A 232 -11.74 0.96 -24.28
N TYR A 233 -12.21 1.05 -23.05
CA TYR A 233 -11.73 2.02 -22.07
C TYR A 233 -10.23 1.82 -21.76
N ILE A 234 -9.81 0.58 -21.53
CA ILE A 234 -8.41 0.25 -21.26
C ILE A 234 -7.52 0.66 -22.42
N ASN A 235 -7.88 0.30 -23.65
CA ASN A 235 -7.15 0.70 -24.85
C ASN A 235 -7.01 2.22 -24.97
N THR A 236 -8.10 2.96 -24.71
CA THR A 236 -8.07 4.43 -24.72
C THR A 236 -7.09 4.98 -23.68
N GLN A 237 -7.12 4.45 -22.44
CA GLN A 237 -6.23 4.92 -21.38
C GLN A 237 -4.76 4.54 -21.62
N LEU A 238 -4.47 3.38 -22.19
CA LEU A 238 -3.12 3.02 -22.62
C LEU A 238 -2.58 3.97 -23.70
N ALA A 239 -3.43 4.38 -24.66
CA ALA A 239 -3.06 5.37 -25.66
C ALA A 239 -2.79 6.75 -25.03
N VAL A 240 -3.57 7.16 -24.02
CA VAL A 240 -3.34 8.41 -23.27
C VAL A 240 -1.99 8.37 -22.56
N ILE A 241 -1.64 7.26 -21.88
CA ILE A 241 -0.34 7.10 -21.22
C ILE A 241 0.81 7.14 -22.24
N ALA A 242 0.65 6.46 -23.37
CA ALA A 242 1.67 6.46 -24.44
C ALA A 242 1.88 7.85 -25.05
N ALA A 243 0.81 8.61 -25.25
CA ALA A 243 0.88 9.97 -25.79
C ALA A 243 1.49 10.99 -24.81
N GLU A 244 1.30 10.79 -23.50
CA GLU A 244 1.91 11.60 -22.44
C GLU A 244 3.43 11.43 -22.41
N GLY A 245 3.93 10.23 -22.63
CA GLY A 245 5.33 9.93 -22.96
C GLY A 245 6.30 9.80 -21.79
N SER A 246 5.95 10.05 -20.52
CA SER A 246 6.85 9.83 -19.38
C SER A 246 7.11 8.34 -19.10
N GLY A 247 6.18 7.46 -19.51
CA GLY A 247 6.28 6.02 -19.28
C GLY A 247 5.94 5.61 -17.86
N TYR A 248 6.55 4.50 -17.41
CA TYR A 248 6.31 3.87 -16.12
C TYR A 248 7.56 3.88 -15.25
N ILE A 249 7.40 3.61 -13.95
CA ILE A 249 8.55 3.40 -13.05
C ILE A 249 9.38 2.19 -13.51
N THR A 250 10.69 2.30 -13.34
CA THR A 250 11.67 1.23 -13.62
C THR A 250 12.52 0.91 -12.38
N SER A 251 12.28 1.61 -11.28
CA SER A 251 12.84 1.39 -9.94
C SER A 251 11.72 1.30 -8.92
N ASP A 252 12.01 0.68 -7.77
CA ASP A 252 11.03 0.56 -6.70
C ASP A 252 10.69 1.94 -6.12
N VAL A 253 9.41 2.15 -5.80
CA VAL A 253 8.92 3.36 -5.14
C VAL A 253 8.88 3.10 -3.64
N ALA A 254 9.69 3.80 -2.90
CA ALA A 254 9.81 3.62 -1.46
C ALA A 254 9.86 4.96 -0.72
N VAL A 255 9.18 5.02 0.41
CA VAL A 255 9.27 6.15 1.35
C VAL A 255 10.54 5.99 2.18
N ASN A 256 11.37 7.01 2.20
CA ASN A 256 12.47 7.13 3.14
C ASN A 256 12.60 8.58 3.65
N ILE A 257 11.96 8.86 4.76
CA ILE A 257 11.98 10.16 5.43
C ILE A 257 13.17 10.34 6.38
N GLY A 258 14.22 9.53 6.20
CA GLY A 258 15.40 9.52 7.08
C GLY A 258 15.32 8.49 8.19
N TYR A 259 14.78 7.29 7.89
CA TYR A 259 14.76 6.19 8.86
C TYR A 259 16.17 5.87 9.37
N ASN A 260 16.25 5.54 10.65
CA ASN A 260 17.51 5.22 11.33
C ASN A 260 17.29 4.21 12.46
N ALA A 261 18.35 3.81 13.17
CA ALA A 261 18.28 2.79 14.22
C ALA A 261 17.85 3.33 15.61
N SER A 262 17.27 4.54 15.67
CA SER A 262 16.78 5.12 16.94
C SER A 262 15.33 4.74 17.21
N THR A 263 14.92 4.79 18.47
CA THR A 263 13.54 4.50 18.90
C THR A 263 12.53 5.36 18.14
N ASN A 264 11.48 4.74 17.61
CA ASN A 264 10.41 5.35 16.81
C ASN A 264 10.88 6.02 15.50
N GLN A 265 12.10 5.72 15.05
CA GLN A 265 12.66 6.25 13.79
C GLN A 265 13.11 5.14 12.83
N GLN A 266 12.85 3.90 13.17
CA GLN A 266 13.15 2.77 12.30
C GLN A 266 12.14 2.66 11.16
N ASN A 267 12.55 2.03 10.05
CA ASN A 267 11.62 1.62 9.00
C ASN A 267 10.48 0.77 9.62
N PRO A 268 9.20 0.99 9.26
CA PRO A 268 8.05 0.30 9.88
C PRO A 268 8.09 -1.23 9.81
N LYS A 269 8.62 -1.80 8.71
CA LYS A 269 8.78 -3.25 8.57
C LYS A 269 9.89 -3.78 9.47
N TRP A 270 11.00 -3.06 9.53
CA TRP A 270 12.11 -3.42 10.42
C TRP A 270 11.70 -3.34 11.90
N ASP A 271 11.02 -2.27 12.29
CA ASP A 271 10.49 -2.10 13.65
C ASP A 271 9.52 -3.23 14.03
N ALA A 272 8.68 -3.64 13.08
CA ALA A 272 7.71 -4.71 13.30
C ALA A 272 8.34 -6.11 13.31
N PHE A 273 9.18 -6.43 12.33
CA PHE A 273 9.63 -7.80 12.03
C PHE A 273 11.15 -8.00 12.07
N GLY A 274 11.95 -6.98 12.32
CA GLY A 274 13.40 -7.06 12.39
C GLY A 274 13.90 -7.14 13.82
N TYR A 275 14.64 -6.11 14.21
CA TYR A 275 15.26 -6.00 15.53
C TYR A 275 14.90 -4.67 16.17
N ASP A 276 14.74 -4.68 17.48
CA ASP A 276 14.58 -3.46 18.26
C ASP A 276 15.90 -2.64 18.31
N VAL A 277 15.85 -1.47 18.92
CA VAL A 277 17.03 -0.58 19.04
C VAL A 277 18.15 -1.15 19.89
N SER A 278 17.91 -2.18 20.71
CA SER A 278 18.91 -2.90 21.48
C SER A 278 19.59 -4.02 20.68
N GLY A 279 19.10 -4.32 19.48
CA GLY A 279 19.54 -5.44 18.65
C GLY A 279 18.86 -6.77 19.01
N THR A 280 17.79 -6.74 19.81
CA THR A 280 17.00 -7.94 20.11
C THR A 280 16.00 -8.20 18.98
N VAL A 281 15.90 -9.44 18.52
CA VAL A 281 14.92 -9.85 17.50
C VAL A 281 13.50 -9.66 18.03
N THR A 282 12.61 -9.12 17.19
CA THR A 282 11.21 -8.88 17.60
C THR A 282 10.42 -10.19 17.71
N ASN A 283 9.38 -10.18 18.55
CA ASN A 283 8.49 -11.33 18.66
C ASN A 283 7.76 -11.63 17.33
N ASN A 284 7.44 -10.60 16.55
CA ASN A 284 6.83 -10.80 15.24
C ASN A 284 7.78 -11.50 14.26
N ASN A 285 9.09 -11.20 14.29
CA ASN A 285 10.08 -11.93 13.52
C ASN A 285 10.10 -13.42 13.91
N GLN A 286 10.23 -13.70 15.21
CA GLN A 286 10.25 -15.06 15.71
C GLN A 286 8.97 -15.84 15.38
N ALA A 287 7.81 -15.18 15.45
CA ALA A 287 6.53 -15.79 15.15
C ALA A 287 6.32 -16.05 13.66
N THR A 288 6.88 -15.22 12.78
CA THR A 288 6.57 -15.25 11.34
C THR A 288 7.57 -16.09 10.56
N CYS A 289 7.09 -17.09 9.86
CA CYS A 289 7.93 -17.96 9.03
C CYS A 289 7.28 -18.27 7.69
N ALA A 290 8.04 -18.88 6.79
CA ALA A 290 7.57 -19.38 5.51
C ALA A 290 6.53 -20.50 5.68
N THR A 291 5.59 -20.62 4.73
CA THR A 291 4.83 -21.85 4.58
C THR A 291 5.67 -22.94 3.90
N ASP A 292 5.30 -24.19 4.13
CA ASP A 292 5.83 -25.35 3.42
C ASP A 292 5.58 -25.28 1.90
N TYR A 293 4.41 -24.74 1.52
CA TYR A 293 4.01 -24.59 0.12
C TYR A 293 4.94 -23.66 -0.64
N ILE A 294 5.20 -22.44 -0.12
CA ILE A 294 6.06 -21.47 -0.80
C ILE A 294 7.50 -21.97 -0.92
N LEU A 295 8.03 -22.59 0.15
CA LEU A 295 9.39 -23.18 0.11
C LEU A 295 9.48 -24.32 -0.89
N THR A 296 8.47 -25.20 -0.94
CA THR A 296 8.38 -26.27 -1.92
C THR A 296 8.34 -25.72 -3.35
N TYR A 297 7.56 -24.65 -3.59
CA TYR A 297 7.50 -24.02 -4.90
C TYR A 297 8.87 -23.45 -5.33
N LEU A 298 9.51 -22.66 -4.48
CA LEU A 298 10.82 -22.06 -4.73
C LEU A 298 11.90 -23.13 -4.95
N THR A 299 11.90 -24.18 -4.16
CA THR A 299 12.83 -25.33 -4.31
C THR A 299 12.61 -26.06 -5.64
N ASN A 300 11.36 -26.42 -5.97
CA ASN A 300 11.02 -27.14 -7.18
C ASN A 300 11.32 -26.36 -8.46
N THR A 301 11.30 -25.03 -8.38
CA THR A 301 11.64 -24.15 -9.49
C THR A 301 13.13 -23.78 -9.53
N ASN A 302 13.96 -24.28 -8.61
CA ASN A 302 15.36 -23.89 -8.42
C ASN A 302 15.50 -22.36 -8.33
N ASP A 303 14.62 -21.72 -7.57
CA ASP A 303 14.58 -20.27 -7.45
C ASP A 303 15.55 -19.78 -6.37
N PRO A 304 16.64 -19.10 -6.73
CA PRO A 304 17.64 -18.66 -5.75
C PRO A 304 17.12 -17.58 -4.81
N ARG A 305 15.96 -16.95 -5.12
CA ARG A 305 15.34 -15.96 -4.22
C ARG A 305 14.93 -16.56 -2.89
N ILE A 306 14.84 -17.89 -2.78
CA ILE A 306 14.50 -18.58 -1.51
C ILE A 306 15.40 -18.14 -0.36
N ASP A 307 16.72 -18.05 -0.57
CA ASP A 307 17.70 -17.67 0.48
C ASP A 307 17.69 -16.16 0.81
N PHE A 308 16.94 -15.34 0.04
CA PHE A 308 16.78 -13.90 0.25
C PHE A 308 15.41 -13.53 0.84
N ILE A 309 14.36 -14.22 0.41
CA ILE A 309 13.00 -14.01 0.92
C ILE A 309 12.87 -14.61 2.32
N TYR A 310 13.52 -15.75 2.55
CA TYR A 310 13.45 -16.49 3.81
C TYR A 310 14.84 -16.81 4.35
N GLU A 311 15.00 -16.73 5.66
CA GLU A 311 16.21 -17.18 6.34
C GLU A 311 16.37 -18.69 6.17
N LYS A 312 17.62 -19.12 6.03
CA LYS A 312 17.96 -20.54 5.97
C LYS A 312 18.57 -21.01 7.28
N PRO A 313 17.82 -21.74 8.12
CA PRO A 313 18.38 -22.34 9.31
C PRO A 313 19.54 -23.31 9.00
N SER A 314 20.37 -23.62 9.99
CA SER A 314 21.51 -24.55 9.81
C SER A 314 21.10 -25.94 9.35
N THR A 315 19.84 -26.33 9.59
CA THR A 315 19.23 -27.61 9.18
C THR A 315 18.64 -27.58 7.77
N GLY A 316 18.69 -26.43 7.08
CA GLY A 316 18.02 -26.19 5.80
C GLY A 316 16.70 -25.45 5.95
N HIS A 317 16.08 -25.10 4.81
CA HIS A 317 14.76 -24.45 4.83
C HIS A 317 13.69 -25.39 5.41
N LEU A 318 12.88 -24.84 6.31
CA LEU A 318 11.74 -25.54 6.91
C LEU A 318 10.56 -24.56 6.99
N GLY A 319 9.45 -24.89 6.33
CA GLY A 319 8.19 -24.13 6.36
C GLY A 319 7.16 -24.79 7.26
N VAL A 320 6.15 -24.01 7.63
CA VAL A 320 5.05 -24.43 8.48
C VAL A 320 3.73 -24.30 7.72
N MET A 321 2.92 -25.36 7.67
CA MET A 321 1.57 -25.29 7.15
C MET A 321 0.74 -24.35 8.04
N GLN A 322 -0.02 -23.42 7.43
CA GLN A 322 -0.87 -22.51 8.21
C GLN A 322 -1.85 -23.29 9.08
N GLY A 323 -1.86 -22.97 10.37
CA GLY A 323 -2.73 -23.60 11.35
C GLY A 323 -2.22 -24.89 11.98
N LEU A 324 -1.02 -25.39 11.61
CA LEU A 324 -0.44 -26.61 12.18
C LEU A 324 0.71 -26.38 13.18
N GLN A 325 1.04 -25.14 13.50
CA GLN A 325 2.17 -24.79 14.36
C GLN A 325 2.12 -25.39 15.78
N ASN A 326 0.93 -25.75 16.27
CA ASN A 326 0.70 -26.27 17.62
C ASN A 326 0.19 -27.73 17.61
N TYR A 327 0.37 -28.47 16.52
CA TYR A 327 -0.08 -29.85 16.47
C TYR A 327 1.03 -30.82 16.93
N ASP A 328 0.75 -31.59 17.99
CA ASP A 328 1.65 -32.64 18.56
C ASP A 328 1.96 -33.75 17.54
N GLU A 329 1.19 -33.87 16.45
CA GLU A 329 1.29 -34.93 15.44
C GLU A 329 2.14 -34.54 14.21
N THR A 330 2.91 -33.44 14.26
CA THR A 330 3.83 -33.14 13.17
C THR A 330 4.92 -34.21 13.11
N PRO A 331 5.40 -34.62 11.90
CA PRO A 331 6.49 -35.59 11.76
C PRO A 331 7.78 -35.21 12.50
N LEU A 332 7.91 -33.93 12.90
CA LEU A 332 9.08 -33.34 13.55
C LEU A 332 8.93 -33.20 15.06
N GLY A 333 7.75 -33.50 15.63
CA GLY A 333 7.44 -33.26 17.05
C GLY A 333 7.30 -31.77 17.40
N VAL A 334 6.83 -31.46 18.62
CA VAL A 334 6.56 -30.07 19.07
C VAL A 334 7.78 -29.15 18.96
N ASP A 335 8.98 -29.65 19.28
CA ASP A 335 10.24 -28.90 19.20
C ASP A 335 10.74 -28.66 17.76
N GLY A 336 10.07 -29.22 16.74
CA GLY A 336 10.51 -29.18 15.37
C GLY A 336 10.22 -27.83 14.65
N LEU A 337 9.19 -27.11 15.07
CA LEU A 337 8.68 -25.89 14.41
C LEU A 337 9.01 -24.61 15.17
N VAL A 338 9.93 -24.65 16.14
CA VAL A 338 10.37 -23.47 16.90
C VAL A 338 11.10 -22.45 16.01
N PRO A 339 11.11 -21.15 16.38
CA PRO A 339 11.68 -20.06 15.56
C PRO A 339 13.09 -20.32 15.03
N ALA A 340 13.95 -20.96 15.81
CA ALA A 340 15.33 -21.22 15.43
C ALA A 340 15.50 -22.32 14.34
N LYS A 341 14.45 -23.07 14.05
CA LYS A 341 14.48 -24.18 13.07
C LYS A 341 13.69 -23.91 11.80
N VAL A 342 12.75 -22.96 11.84
CA VAL A 342 11.92 -22.61 10.68
C VAL A 342 12.53 -21.45 9.89
N SER A 343 12.11 -21.29 8.64
CA SER A 343 12.58 -20.22 7.74
C SER A 343 11.82 -18.94 8.02
N ASN A 344 12.36 -18.06 8.85
CA ASN A 344 11.82 -16.74 9.13
C ASN A 344 11.98 -15.77 7.93
N ILE A 345 11.56 -14.52 8.08
CA ILE A 345 11.68 -13.51 7.01
C ILE A 345 13.15 -13.24 6.73
N GLY A 346 13.55 -13.34 5.45
CA GLY A 346 14.94 -13.33 5.02
C GLY A 346 15.57 -11.94 4.81
N PRO A 347 16.89 -11.93 4.58
CA PRO A 347 17.69 -10.70 4.52
C PRO A 347 17.42 -9.83 3.29
N GLY A 348 16.82 -10.36 2.24
CA GLY A 348 16.39 -9.58 1.08
C GLY A 348 15.15 -8.73 1.36
N ILE A 349 14.39 -9.07 2.40
CA ILE A 349 13.20 -8.35 2.87
C ILE A 349 13.53 -7.45 4.07
N LEU A 350 14.22 -7.99 5.07
CA LEU A 350 14.65 -7.27 6.27
C LEU A 350 16.12 -6.87 6.12
N LYS A 351 16.36 -5.73 5.46
CA LYS A 351 17.71 -5.27 5.11
C LYS A 351 18.35 -4.45 6.22
N SER A 352 17.63 -3.50 6.78
CA SER A 352 18.10 -2.64 7.89
C SER A 352 16.99 -1.73 8.43
N ALA A 353 17.23 -1.14 9.62
CA ALA A 353 16.38 -0.11 10.19
C ALA A 353 16.27 1.17 9.30
N LYS A 354 17.18 1.35 8.37
CA LYS A 354 17.28 2.51 7.47
C LYS A 354 16.67 2.27 6.09
N GLN A 355 16.18 1.05 5.80
CA GLN A 355 15.61 0.75 4.49
C GLN A 355 14.40 1.62 4.17
N GLY A 356 14.15 1.89 2.89
CA GLY A 356 12.91 2.53 2.45
C GLY A 356 11.70 1.59 2.62
N ALA A 357 10.55 2.17 2.93
CA ALA A 357 9.27 1.45 2.99
C ALA A 357 8.64 1.39 1.60
N VAL A 358 8.54 0.20 1.02
CA VAL A 358 8.13 0.02 -0.37
C VAL A 358 6.61 0.19 -0.52
N LEU A 359 6.20 1.05 -1.47
CA LEU A 359 4.80 1.27 -1.86
C LEU A 359 4.45 0.60 -3.19
N TYR A 360 5.43 0.45 -4.09
CA TYR A 360 5.23 -0.12 -5.41
C TYR A 360 6.56 -0.66 -5.94
N THR A 361 6.59 -1.88 -6.45
CA THR A 361 7.84 -2.48 -6.97
C THR A 361 7.98 -2.29 -8.48
N ALA A 362 9.20 -2.12 -8.96
CA ALA A 362 9.50 -2.14 -10.38
C ALA A 362 9.07 -3.47 -11.02
N ALA A 363 9.22 -4.58 -10.29
CA ALA A 363 8.77 -5.90 -10.74
C ALA A 363 7.27 -5.91 -11.04
N GLU A 364 6.44 -5.34 -10.15
CA GLU A 364 4.99 -5.22 -10.39
C GLU A 364 4.69 -4.39 -11.65
N ALA A 365 5.40 -3.25 -11.83
CA ALA A 365 5.21 -2.42 -13.01
C ALA A 365 5.50 -3.17 -14.32
N TYR A 366 6.56 -3.95 -14.36
CA TYR A 366 6.88 -4.78 -15.52
C TYR A 366 5.87 -5.90 -15.74
N PHE A 367 5.42 -6.59 -14.71
CA PHE A 367 4.41 -7.66 -14.84
C PHE A 367 3.04 -7.11 -15.25
N ASN A 368 2.63 -5.95 -14.76
CA ASN A 368 1.42 -5.27 -15.22
C ASN A 368 1.50 -4.88 -16.70
N GLN A 369 2.65 -4.37 -17.16
CA GLN A 369 2.90 -4.11 -18.57
C GLN A 369 2.86 -5.39 -19.40
N ALA A 370 3.49 -6.48 -18.91
CA ALA A 370 3.50 -7.77 -19.61
C ALA A 370 2.09 -8.34 -19.78
N GLU A 371 1.23 -8.23 -18.78
CA GLU A 371 -0.15 -8.68 -18.85
C GLU A 371 -0.97 -7.87 -19.85
N LEU A 372 -0.88 -6.54 -19.79
CA LEU A 372 -1.64 -5.68 -20.71
C LEU A 372 -1.11 -5.79 -22.15
N ASP A 373 0.20 -5.93 -22.33
CA ASP A 373 0.77 -6.19 -23.66
C ASP A 373 0.29 -7.54 -24.24
N LEU A 374 0.23 -8.58 -23.38
CA LEU A 374 -0.31 -9.89 -23.78
C LEU A 374 -1.76 -9.80 -24.23
N LYS A 375 -2.59 -9.02 -23.55
CA LYS A 375 -4.03 -8.93 -23.81
C LYS A 375 -4.42 -7.93 -24.88
N PHE A 376 -3.72 -6.81 -24.99
CA PHE A 376 -4.11 -5.66 -25.80
C PHE A 376 -3.12 -5.30 -26.92
N ASN A 377 -1.93 -5.93 -26.96
CA ASN A 377 -0.91 -5.72 -27.96
C ASN A 377 -0.35 -7.04 -28.55
N ALA A 378 -1.18 -8.07 -28.59
CA ALA A 378 -0.82 -9.42 -29.08
C ALA A 378 0.46 -10.00 -28.47
N GLY A 379 0.90 -9.52 -27.31
CA GLY A 379 2.08 -9.99 -26.61
C GLY A 379 3.41 -9.61 -27.26
N ALA A 380 3.44 -8.55 -28.06
CA ALA A 380 4.62 -8.15 -28.83
C ALA A 380 5.87 -7.92 -27.96
N ASN A 381 5.70 -7.39 -26.75
CA ASN A 381 6.76 -7.13 -25.78
C ASN A 381 6.63 -7.96 -24.50
N ALA A 382 5.57 -8.75 -24.35
CA ALA A 382 5.23 -9.43 -23.11
C ALA A 382 6.35 -10.28 -22.53
N LYS A 383 7.12 -10.99 -23.40
CA LYS A 383 8.27 -11.77 -22.97
C LYS A 383 9.36 -10.92 -22.33
N ALA A 384 9.77 -9.85 -22.99
CA ALA A 384 10.83 -8.98 -22.49
C ALA A 384 10.43 -8.31 -21.17
N LEU A 385 9.17 -7.87 -21.07
CA LEU A 385 8.60 -7.29 -19.86
C LEU A 385 8.51 -8.32 -18.71
N TYR A 386 8.12 -9.55 -19.01
CA TYR A 386 8.11 -10.66 -18.04
C TYR A 386 9.51 -10.94 -17.47
N GLU A 387 10.51 -11.07 -18.34
CA GLU A 387 11.90 -11.30 -17.95
C GLU A 387 12.47 -10.11 -17.16
N SER A 388 12.11 -8.87 -17.55
CA SER A 388 12.45 -7.65 -16.79
C SER A 388 11.83 -7.63 -15.41
N GLY A 389 10.57 -8.08 -15.26
CA GLY A 389 9.90 -8.20 -13.97
C GLY A 389 10.60 -9.18 -13.03
N ILE A 390 11.03 -10.34 -13.55
CA ILE A 390 11.82 -11.31 -12.77
C ILE A 390 13.15 -10.68 -12.37
N GLN A 391 13.89 -10.06 -13.32
CA GLN A 391 15.16 -9.41 -13.01
C GLN A 391 15.02 -8.30 -11.98
N ALA A 392 13.97 -7.47 -12.04
CA ALA A 392 13.71 -6.45 -11.05
C ALA A 392 13.50 -7.03 -9.64
N SER A 393 12.78 -8.15 -9.53
CA SER A 393 12.62 -8.90 -8.27
C SER A 393 13.97 -9.40 -7.73
N PHE A 394 14.81 -9.98 -8.58
CA PHE A 394 16.15 -10.42 -8.19
C PHE A 394 17.02 -9.26 -7.73
N THR A 395 16.95 -8.12 -8.42
CA THR A 395 17.69 -6.91 -8.07
C THR A 395 17.26 -6.38 -6.71
N TYR A 396 15.93 -6.26 -6.47
CA TYR A 396 15.42 -5.81 -5.18
C TYR A 396 15.93 -6.68 -4.02
N LEU A 397 15.87 -8.01 -4.18
CA LEU A 397 16.25 -8.97 -3.15
C LEU A 397 17.76 -9.11 -2.97
N GLY A 398 18.57 -8.63 -3.93
CA GLY A 398 20.02 -8.87 -3.94
C GLY A 398 20.41 -10.24 -4.45
N ALA A 399 19.52 -10.96 -5.15
CA ALA A 399 19.74 -12.31 -5.68
C ALA A 399 20.56 -12.35 -6.98
N GLY A 400 21.06 -11.21 -7.45
CA GLY A 400 21.96 -11.11 -8.60
C GLY A 400 21.24 -11.15 -9.95
N ASN A 401 21.83 -11.85 -10.93
CA ASN A 401 21.32 -11.93 -12.29
C ASN A 401 20.32 -13.08 -12.45
N ALA A 402 19.12 -12.77 -12.96
CA ALA A 402 18.04 -13.73 -13.11
C ALA A 402 18.10 -14.62 -14.37
N THR A 403 19.04 -14.38 -15.31
CA THR A 403 19.06 -15.06 -16.62
C THR A 403 19.08 -16.57 -16.49
N ALA A 404 19.93 -17.12 -15.60
CA ALA A 404 20.01 -18.56 -15.38
C ALA A 404 18.69 -19.14 -14.86
N TYR A 405 17.92 -18.36 -14.09
CA TYR A 405 16.63 -18.77 -13.56
C TYR A 405 15.56 -18.80 -14.66
N PHE A 406 15.31 -17.69 -15.36
CA PHE A 406 14.21 -17.64 -16.32
C PHE A 406 14.49 -18.35 -17.66
N THR A 407 15.71 -18.82 -17.90
CA THR A 407 16.05 -19.66 -19.07
C THR A 407 15.94 -21.17 -18.82
N GLN A 408 15.69 -21.61 -17.59
CA GLN A 408 15.45 -23.02 -17.25
C GLN A 408 14.26 -23.57 -18.06
N ALA A 409 14.33 -24.82 -18.51
CA ALA A 409 13.21 -25.47 -19.21
C ALA A 409 12.10 -25.90 -18.22
N LYS A 410 11.55 -24.93 -17.48
CA LYS A 410 10.48 -25.14 -16.48
C LYS A 410 9.25 -24.30 -16.82
N ASP A 411 8.06 -24.91 -16.68
CA ASP A 411 6.78 -24.22 -16.78
C ASP A 411 6.68 -23.11 -15.72
N LEU A 412 6.00 -22.01 -16.01
CA LEU A 412 5.80 -20.82 -15.16
C LEU A 412 7.10 -20.08 -14.76
N VAL A 413 8.26 -20.52 -15.28
CA VAL A 413 9.57 -19.89 -15.11
C VAL A 413 10.09 -19.36 -16.43
N ASN A 414 10.19 -20.23 -17.44
CA ASN A 414 10.63 -19.85 -18.78
C ASN A 414 9.42 -19.48 -19.64
N TRP A 415 9.47 -18.28 -20.21
CA TRP A 415 8.41 -17.80 -21.08
C TRP A 415 8.07 -18.78 -22.21
N ASN A 416 9.09 -19.32 -22.88
CA ASN A 416 8.89 -20.16 -24.07
C ASN A 416 8.25 -21.51 -23.72
N THR A 417 8.57 -22.11 -22.58
CA THR A 417 8.02 -23.39 -22.13
C THR A 417 6.70 -23.26 -21.38
N SER A 418 6.38 -22.07 -20.88
CA SER A 418 5.11 -21.83 -20.17
C SER A 418 3.93 -21.92 -21.14
N THR A 419 3.00 -22.84 -20.86
CA THR A 419 1.81 -23.06 -21.70
C THR A 419 0.77 -21.97 -21.49
N ASN A 420 0.65 -21.45 -20.28
CA ASN A 420 -0.25 -20.34 -19.92
C ASN A 420 0.58 -19.11 -19.54
N LYS A 421 0.67 -18.15 -20.45
CA LYS A 421 1.48 -16.95 -20.27
C LYS A 421 0.94 -16.05 -19.14
N LEU A 422 -0.37 -15.91 -19.02
CA LEU A 422 -0.98 -15.14 -17.92
C LEU A 422 -0.67 -15.77 -16.57
N GLN A 423 -0.79 -17.09 -16.46
CA GLN A 423 -0.43 -17.81 -15.24
C GLN A 423 1.05 -17.61 -14.89
N ALA A 424 1.94 -17.64 -15.87
CA ALA A 424 3.38 -17.41 -15.66
C ALA A 424 3.62 -15.98 -15.12
N ILE A 425 3.02 -14.96 -15.74
CA ILE A 425 3.12 -13.55 -15.28
C ILE A 425 2.66 -13.42 -13.84
N ILE A 426 1.44 -13.88 -13.52
CA ILE A 426 0.87 -13.73 -12.18
C ILE A 426 1.65 -14.53 -11.13
N THR A 427 2.13 -15.72 -11.47
CA THR A 427 2.94 -16.54 -10.57
C THR A 427 4.27 -15.87 -10.24
N GLN A 428 4.97 -15.32 -11.25
CA GLN A 428 6.23 -14.61 -10.99
C GLN A 428 6.00 -13.28 -10.28
N LYS A 429 4.87 -12.60 -10.52
CA LYS A 429 4.47 -11.42 -9.75
C LYS A 429 4.21 -11.75 -8.28
N TRP A 430 3.50 -12.86 -7.99
CA TRP A 430 3.28 -13.34 -6.62
C TRP A 430 4.60 -13.56 -5.86
N LEU A 431 5.59 -14.18 -6.51
CA LEU A 431 6.92 -14.36 -5.92
C LEU A 431 7.64 -13.02 -5.72
N ALA A 432 7.51 -12.10 -6.67
CA ALA A 432 8.21 -10.81 -6.64
C ALA A 432 7.71 -9.86 -5.56
N VAL A 433 6.43 -9.93 -5.18
CA VAL A 433 5.84 -9.08 -4.14
C VAL A 433 5.77 -9.75 -2.76
N ASN A 434 6.21 -11.01 -2.64
CA ASN A 434 6.24 -11.76 -1.40
C ASN A 434 7.12 -11.06 -0.35
N GLY A 435 6.56 -10.78 0.82
CA GLY A 435 7.22 -10.04 1.88
C GLY A 435 7.35 -8.53 1.66
N ILE A 436 6.99 -8.01 0.47
CA ILE A 436 7.22 -6.62 0.06
C ILE A 436 5.90 -5.85 -0.07
N ASP A 437 5.03 -6.26 -1.02
CA ASP A 437 3.69 -5.68 -1.29
C ASP A 437 2.71 -6.81 -1.63
N ALA A 438 2.65 -7.83 -0.76
CA ALA A 438 1.94 -9.08 -1.01
C ALA A 438 0.42 -8.90 -1.17
N ILE A 439 -0.15 -7.77 -0.73
CA ILE A 439 -1.58 -7.47 -0.92
C ILE A 439 -1.95 -7.48 -2.42
N GLN A 440 -1.04 -7.05 -3.30
CA GLN A 440 -1.26 -7.05 -4.74
C GLN A 440 -1.46 -8.46 -5.30
N SER A 441 -0.74 -9.45 -4.75
CA SER A 441 -0.90 -10.84 -5.16
C SER A 441 -2.25 -11.43 -4.71
N TRP A 442 -2.78 -11.01 -3.56
CA TRP A 442 -4.13 -11.41 -3.13
C TRP A 442 -5.21 -10.86 -4.07
N PHE A 443 -5.10 -9.62 -4.49
CA PHE A 443 -6.00 -9.03 -5.49
C PHE A 443 -5.87 -9.75 -6.85
N ASP A 444 -4.66 -10.08 -7.29
CA ASP A 444 -4.44 -10.82 -8.53
C ASP A 444 -4.99 -12.25 -8.45
N TYR A 445 -4.85 -12.92 -7.31
CA TYR A 445 -5.46 -14.22 -7.06
C TYR A 445 -6.98 -14.17 -7.18
N ASN A 446 -7.63 -13.19 -6.53
CA ASN A 446 -9.09 -13.01 -6.58
C ASN A 446 -9.58 -12.72 -8.00
N ARG A 447 -8.77 -12.12 -8.84
CA ARG A 447 -9.08 -11.78 -10.23
C ARG A 447 -8.83 -12.94 -11.21
N THR A 448 -7.78 -13.71 -10.99
CA THR A 448 -7.27 -14.67 -11.99
C THR A 448 -7.31 -16.13 -11.54
N GLY A 449 -7.38 -16.38 -10.25
CA GLY A 449 -7.24 -17.73 -9.66
C GLY A 449 -5.81 -18.26 -9.70
N PHE A 450 -4.78 -17.38 -9.85
CA PHE A 450 -3.37 -17.77 -9.87
C PHE A 450 -2.61 -17.18 -8.67
N PRO A 451 -1.63 -17.92 -8.09
CA PRO A 451 -1.20 -19.27 -8.46
C PRO A 451 -2.25 -20.33 -8.19
N LYS A 452 -2.28 -21.41 -8.99
CA LYS A 452 -3.21 -22.52 -8.76
C LYS A 452 -2.81 -23.38 -7.56
N ASN A 453 -3.79 -24.10 -7.02
CA ASN A 453 -3.60 -25.05 -5.91
C ASN A 453 -3.02 -24.40 -4.64
N LEU A 454 -3.35 -23.13 -4.41
CA LEU A 454 -2.97 -22.45 -3.18
C LEU A 454 -3.71 -23.09 -2.00
N PRO A 455 -2.99 -23.64 -0.98
CA PRO A 455 -3.62 -24.38 0.10
C PRO A 455 -4.54 -23.50 0.94
N ILE A 456 -5.47 -24.12 1.64
CA ILE A 456 -6.29 -23.51 2.68
C ILE A 456 -5.64 -23.80 4.03
N SER A 457 -5.74 -22.87 4.97
CA SER A 457 -5.24 -23.08 6.35
C SER A 457 -5.89 -24.31 6.97
N ALA A 458 -5.12 -25.10 7.73
CA ALA A 458 -5.64 -26.28 8.42
C ALA A 458 -6.68 -25.92 9.50
N LEU A 459 -6.69 -24.70 10.01
CA LEU A 459 -7.66 -24.18 10.98
C LEU A 459 -8.86 -23.47 10.29
N ALA A 460 -8.88 -23.35 8.96
CA ALA A 460 -9.92 -22.60 8.29
C ALA A 460 -11.32 -23.13 8.65
N SER A 461 -12.19 -22.21 9.04
CA SER A 461 -13.60 -22.51 9.36
C SER A 461 -14.46 -22.78 8.14
N THR A 462 -13.92 -22.51 6.93
CA THR A 462 -14.58 -22.66 5.63
C THR A 462 -13.55 -23.07 4.57
N PRO A 463 -13.94 -23.83 3.52
CA PRO A 463 -13.04 -24.19 2.44
C PRO A 463 -12.65 -23.00 1.54
N ASP A 464 -13.32 -21.87 1.68
CA ASP A 464 -13.11 -20.70 0.86
C ASP A 464 -12.24 -19.66 1.57
N ARG A 465 -11.30 -19.06 0.83
CA ARG A 465 -10.50 -17.93 1.31
C ARG A 465 -11.28 -16.62 1.11
N PRO A 466 -11.17 -15.65 2.06
CA PRO A 466 -11.77 -14.34 1.85
C PRO A 466 -11.31 -13.70 0.54
N VAL A 467 -12.23 -13.14 -0.22
CA VAL A 467 -11.98 -12.42 -1.49
C VAL A 467 -11.98 -10.89 -1.31
N ARG A 468 -12.42 -10.43 -0.17
CA ARG A 468 -12.43 -9.03 0.27
C ARG A 468 -12.53 -8.95 1.79
N LEU A 469 -12.44 -7.73 2.34
CA LEU A 469 -12.77 -7.50 3.75
C LEU A 469 -14.22 -7.02 3.91
N ALA A 470 -14.77 -7.25 5.11
CA ALA A 470 -16.02 -6.65 5.56
C ALA A 470 -15.84 -5.15 5.80
N TYR A 471 -16.91 -4.38 5.71
CA TYR A 471 -16.88 -2.98 6.11
C TYR A 471 -16.55 -2.87 7.60
N PRO A 472 -15.69 -1.92 8.00
CA PRO A 472 -15.13 -1.88 9.35
C PRO A 472 -16.20 -1.54 10.41
N ALA A 473 -15.98 -2.01 11.63
CA ALA A 473 -16.88 -1.76 12.75
C ALA A 473 -17.02 -0.26 13.08
N SER A 474 -16.00 0.54 12.80
CA SER A 474 -16.06 2.00 12.90
C SER A 474 -17.15 2.59 12.00
N GLU A 475 -17.27 2.15 10.75
CA GLU A 475 -18.30 2.58 9.82
C GLU A 475 -19.71 2.12 10.26
N VAL A 476 -19.82 0.90 10.80
CA VAL A 476 -21.08 0.40 11.38
C VAL A 476 -21.57 1.35 12.49
N THR A 477 -20.64 1.89 13.27
CA THR A 477 -20.96 2.73 14.42
C THR A 477 -21.15 4.21 14.03
N SER A 478 -20.28 4.75 13.18
CA SER A 478 -20.21 6.19 12.90
C SER A 478 -20.94 6.61 11.62
N ASN A 479 -21.09 5.71 10.64
CA ASN A 479 -21.69 5.98 9.33
C ASN A 479 -22.78 4.97 8.94
N GLY A 480 -23.42 4.33 9.92
CA GLY A 480 -24.38 3.25 9.70
C GLY A 480 -25.56 3.59 8.80
N ILE A 481 -25.92 4.88 8.68
CA ILE A 481 -27.01 5.37 7.82
C ILE A 481 -26.71 5.22 6.32
N ASN A 482 -25.43 5.34 5.93
CA ASN A 482 -24.96 5.24 4.54
C ASN A 482 -24.21 3.93 4.25
N LEU A 483 -23.98 3.13 5.30
CA LEU A 483 -23.26 1.88 5.15
C LEU A 483 -24.06 0.89 4.31
N PRO A 484 -23.51 0.35 3.20
CA PRO A 484 -24.16 -0.74 2.49
C PRO A 484 -24.29 -2.01 3.37
N ALA A 485 -25.15 -2.93 2.97
CA ALA A 485 -25.22 -4.23 3.64
C ALA A 485 -23.83 -4.89 3.70
N GLN A 486 -23.49 -5.48 4.86
CA GLN A 486 -22.23 -6.19 5.00
C GLN A 486 -22.10 -7.30 3.96
N PRO A 487 -21.01 -7.33 3.18
CA PRO A 487 -20.83 -8.34 2.15
C PRO A 487 -20.50 -9.70 2.78
N ASN A 488 -20.88 -10.77 2.09
CA ASN A 488 -20.28 -12.07 2.36
C ASN A 488 -18.83 -12.04 1.84
N VAL A 489 -17.86 -12.01 2.74
CA VAL A 489 -16.43 -11.83 2.41
C VAL A 489 -15.83 -12.96 1.57
N PHE A 490 -16.50 -14.12 1.48
CA PHE A 490 -16.04 -15.28 0.71
C PHE A 490 -16.60 -15.31 -0.72
N THR A 491 -17.72 -14.62 -0.99
CA THR A 491 -18.42 -14.71 -2.27
C THR A 491 -18.70 -13.38 -2.95
N ALA A 492 -18.77 -12.28 -2.18
CA ALA A 492 -19.03 -10.94 -2.72
C ALA A 492 -17.76 -10.34 -3.30
N LYS A 493 -17.44 -10.69 -4.53
CA LYS A 493 -16.23 -10.23 -5.22
C LYS A 493 -16.22 -8.70 -5.45
N ILE A 494 -15.04 -8.12 -5.58
CA ILE A 494 -14.85 -6.75 -6.05
C ILE A 494 -15.21 -6.68 -7.54
N PHE A 495 -15.69 -5.55 -8.03
CA PHE A 495 -16.27 -5.39 -9.38
C PHE A 495 -15.39 -5.91 -10.54
N TRP A 496 -14.08 -5.91 -10.37
CA TRP A 496 -13.10 -6.37 -11.37
C TRP A 496 -12.79 -7.88 -11.29
N ALA A 497 -13.24 -8.57 -10.23
CA ALA A 497 -13.02 -10.01 -10.05
C ALA A 497 -14.22 -10.80 -10.58
N ASN A 498 -14.00 -11.63 -11.58
CA ASN A 498 -15.04 -12.45 -12.23
C ASN A 498 -15.31 -13.76 -11.48
#